data_0d7326d70ed76862a01fbada55bacfc1
#
_entry.id   0d7326d70ed76862a01fbada55bacfc1
#
_cell.length_a   1.000
_cell.length_b   1.000
_cell.length_c   1.000
_cell.angle_alpha   90.00
_cell.angle_beta   90.00
_cell.angle_gamma   90.00
#
_symmetry.space_group_name_H-M   'P 1'
#
loop_
_entity.id
_entity.type
_entity.pdbx_description
1 polymer ?
#
loop_
_entity_poly.entity_id
_entity_poly.type
_entity_poly.pdbx_seq_one_letter_code
_entity_poly.pdbx_strand_id
1 'polypeptide(L)'
;VFEANAVIFEGPEDYHARINDEKLNVDENSILMIRGCGPVGYPGSAEVVNMQPPDRLLKKGINTLPTLGDGRQSGTSESPSILNVSPESAIGGDLLIVQTGDKIKIDLNSRRIDLLISETEIAERKKNTKIPVLKNQTPWQEISRKMVGQLETGACLETESLYLDITNTKGMPRHSH
;
A
#
# COMPACT_ATOMS: atom_id res chain seq x y z
N VAL A 1 12.36 -6.73 -17.09
CA VAL A 1 11.83 -5.36 -17.20
C VAL A 1 10.53 -5.43 -17.96
N PHE A 2 9.49 -4.78 -17.44
CA PHE A 2 8.21 -4.66 -18.15
C PHE A 2 7.52 -3.33 -17.82
N GLU A 3 6.60 -2.92 -18.68
CA GLU A 3 5.74 -1.77 -18.48
C GLU A 3 4.29 -2.23 -18.41
N ALA A 4 3.50 -1.57 -17.56
CA ALA A 4 2.09 -1.87 -17.37
C ALA A 4 1.28 -0.58 -17.11
N ASN A 5 -0.01 -0.63 -17.38
CA ASN A 5 -0.93 0.47 -17.06
C ASN A 5 -1.49 0.28 -15.65
N ALA A 6 -1.35 1.29 -14.80
CA ALA A 6 -1.82 1.25 -13.43
C ALA A 6 -3.35 1.23 -13.35
N VAL A 7 -3.89 0.39 -12.47
CA VAL A 7 -5.30 0.41 -12.06
C VAL A 7 -5.34 0.50 -10.55
N ILE A 8 -5.76 1.64 -10.01
CA ILE A 8 -5.65 1.98 -8.59
C ILE A 8 -6.94 1.64 -7.84
N PHE A 9 -6.76 1.01 -6.66
CA PHE A 9 -7.80 0.73 -5.68
C PHE A 9 -7.46 1.36 -4.32
N GLU A 10 -8.47 2.02 -3.73
CA GLU A 10 -8.38 2.68 -2.43
C GLU A 10 -8.74 1.69 -1.29
N GLY A 11 -7.93 0.65 -1.14
CA GLY A 11 -8.17 -0.40 -0.17
C GLY A 11 -9.00 -1.58 -0.71
N PRO A 12 -9.19 -2.62 0.13
CA PRO A 12 -9.82 -3.88 -0.27
C PRO A 12 -11.31 -3.72 -0.63
N GLU A 13 -12.03 -2.85 0.03
CA GLU A 13 -13.44 -2.61 -0.22
C GLU A 13 -13.65 -2.02 -1.62
N ASP A 14 -12.82 -1.07 -2.00
CA ASP A 14 -12.86 -0.46 -3.33
C ASP A 14 -12.47 -1.46 -4.42
N TYR A 15 -11.48 -2.30 -4.18
CA TYR A 15 -11.12 -3.38 -5.09
C TYR A 15 -12.32 -4.31 -5.34
N HIS A 16 -12.94 -4.84 -4.28
CA HIS A 16 -14.09 -5.72 -4.43
C HIS A 16 -15.28 -5.07 -5.12
N ALA A 17 -15.51 -3.80 -4.89
CA ALA A 17 -16.61 -3.07 -5.51
C ALA A 17 -16.39 -2.81 -7.01
N ARG A 18 -15.13 -2.62 -7.45
CA ARG A 18 -14.84 -2.09 -8.78
C ARG A 18 -14.09 -3.02 -9.70
N ILE A 19 -13.48 -4.11 -9.25
CA ILE A 19 -12.62 -4.96 -10.11
C ILE A 19 -13.32 -5.41 -11.40
N ASN A 20 -14.63 -5.62 -11.36
CA ASN A 20 -15.43 -6.02 -12.51
C ASN A 20 -16.09 -4.83 -13.24
N ASP A 21 -15.80 -3.58 -12.87
CA ASP A 21 -16.28 -2.40 -13.60
C ASP A 21 -15.52 -2.29 -14.94
N GLU A 22 -16.26 -2.40 -16.04
CA GLU A 22 -15.70 -2.32 -17.40
C GLU A 22 -15.03 -0.97 -17.68
N LYS A 23 -15.44 0.11 -16.99
CA LYS A 23 -14.85 1.44 -17.13
C LYS A 23 -13.40 1.53 -16.68
N LEU A 24 -12.94 0.59 -15.84
CA LEU A 24 -11.53 0.52 -15.45
C LEU A 24 -10.61 0.06 -16.60
N ASN A 25 -11.18 -0.50 -17.67
CA ASN A 25 -10.44 -0.98 -18.84
C ASN A 25 -9.25 -1.90 -18.49
N VAL A 26 -9.39 -2.71 -17.43
CA VAL A 26 -8.34 -3.67 -17.03
C VAL A 26 -8.10 -4.64 -18.19
N ASP A 27 -6.86 -4.80 -18.61
CA ASP A 27 -6.44 -5.72 -19.66
C ASP A 27 -5.19 -6.52 -19.26
N GLU A 28 -4.63 -7.29 -20.17
CA GLU A 28 -3.43 -8.09 -19.96
C GLU A 28 -2.15 -7.27 -19.73
N ASN A 29 -2.16 -5.97 -20.05
CA ASN A 29 -1.07 -5.03 -19.84
C ASN A 29 -1.28 -4.18 -18.57
N SER A 30 -2.25 -4.51 -17.76
CA SER A 30 -2.54 -3.78 -16.52
C SER A 30 -1.75 -4.30 -15.34
N ILE A 31 -1.44 -3.42 -14.39
CA ILE A 31 -0.99 -3.75 -13.05
C ILE A 31 -2.06 -3.30 -12.05
N LEU A 32 -2.52 -4.22 -11.20
CA LEU A 32 -3.48 -3.92 -10.15
C LEU A 32 -2.73 -3.33 -8.95
N MET A 33 -3.08 -2.13 -8.55
CA MET A 33 -2.39 -1.41 -7.49
C MET A 33 -3.37 -1.08 -6.36
N ILE A 34 -3.02 -1.44 -5.13
CA ILE A 34 -3.82 -1.13 -3.94
C ILE A 34 -3.03 -0.25 -2.99
N ARG A 35 -3.69 0.75 -2.41
CA ARG A 35 -3.07 1.70 -1.47
C ARG A 35 -3.91 1.94 -0.23
N GLY A 36 -3.28 2.55 0.79
CA GLY A 36 -3.92 2.76 2.09
C GLY A 36 -3.96 1.50 2.95
N CYS A 37 -3.11 0.52 2.65
CA CYS A 37 -3.07 -0.79 3.30
C CYS A 37 -1.80 -1.01 4.15
N GLY A 38 -0.94 0.01 4.27
CA GLY A 38 0.27 -0.04 5.08
C GLY A 38 0.00 0.05 6.59
N PRO A 39 1.06 0.07 7.40
CA PRO A 39 0.94 0.05 8.87
C PRO A 39 0.07 1.17 9.46
N VAL A 40 0.13 2.38 8.90
CA VAL A 40 -0.67 3.53 9.31
C VAL A 40 -2.06 3.50 8.64
N GLY A 41 -2.10 3.20 7.34
CA GLY A 41 -3.33 3.15 6.56
C GLY A 41 -4.28 2.06 7.01
N TYR A 42 -3.74 0.89 7.31
CA TYR A 42 -4.48 -0.29 7.78
C TYR A 42 -3.85 -0.82 9.07
N PRO A 43 -4.17 -0.22 10.23
CA PRO A 43 -3.53 -0.55 11.50
C PRO A 43 -3.59 -2.04 11.84
N GLY A 44 -2.42 -2.60 12.20
CA GLY A 44 -2.24 -4.03 12.38
C GLY A 44 -1.72 -4.77 11.15
N SER A 45 -1.61 -4.09 10.01
CA SER A 45 -1.02 -4.61 8.75
C SER A 45 -1.55 -6.00 8.38
N ALA A 46 -2.87 -6.19 8.43
CA ALA A 46 -3.49 -7.44 8.03
C ALA A 46 -3.25 -7.72 6.53
N GLU A 47 -3.31 -8.98 6.15
CA GLU A 47 -3.42 -9.34 4.74
C GLU A 47 -4.81 -8.91 4.24
N VAL A 48 -4.84 -7.99 3.27
CA VAL A 48 -6.09 -7.32 2.93
C VAL A 48 -6.86 -8.00 1.81
N VAL A 49 -6.22 -8.40 0.73
CA VAL A 49 -6.91 -9.01 -0.41
C VAL A 49 -5.95 -9.76 -1.34
N ASN A 50 -6.43 -10.84 -1.92
CA ASN A 50 -5.82 -11.45 -3.10
C ASN A 50 -6.41 -10.79 -4.35
N MET A 51 -5.66 -9.88 -4.97
CA MET A 51 -6.10 -9.19 -6.18
C MET A 51 -6.00 -10.11 -7.39
N GLN A 52 -7.13 -10.55 -7.90
CA GLN A 52 -7.25 -11.33 -9.12
C GLN A 52 -7.70 -10.46 -10.30
N PRO A 53 -7.45 -10.88 -11.53
CA PRO A 53 -8.01 -10.26 -12.72
C PRO A 53 -9.56 -10.24 -12.68
N PRO A 54 -10.22 -9.29 -13.37
CA PRO A 54 -11.67 -9.29 -13.49
C PRO A 54 -12.17 -10.55 -14.19
N ASP A 55 -13.41 -10.95 -13.89
CA ASP A 55 -14.05 -12.18 -14.40
C ASP A 55 -13.94 -12.35 -15.93
N ARG A 56 -14.00 -11.24 -16.67
CA ARG A 56 -13.89 -11.28 -18.13
C ARG A 56 -12.51 -11.73 -18.63
N LEU A 57 -11.45 -11.46 -17.88
CA LEU A 57 -10.10 -11.93 -18.17
C LEU A 57 -9.89 -13.36 -17.69
N LEU A 58 -10.42 -13.71 -16.51
CA LEU A 58 -10.41 -15.09 -16.01
C LEU A 58 -11.09 -16.06 -16.99
N LYS A 59 -12.25 -15.68 -17.56
CA LYS A 59 -12.95 -16.43 -18.61
C LYS A 59 -12.15 -16.60 -19.90
N LYS A 60 -11.18 -15.72 -20.15
CA LYS A 60 -10.24 -15.83 -21.26
C LYS A 60 -8.97 -16.62 -20.94
N GLY A 61 -8.86 -17.15 -19.72
CA GLY A 61 -7.68 -17.90 -19.26
C GLY A 61 -6.53 -17.02 -18.75
N ILE A 62 -6.74 -15.71 -18.57
CA ILE A 62 -5.77 -14.80 -17.95
C ILE A 62 -6.02 -14.85 -16.45
N ASN A 63 -5.31 -15.71 -15.75
CA ASN A 63 -5.55 -16.02 -14.34
C ASN A 63 -4.78 -15.12 -13.38
N THR A 64 -3.74 -14.42 -13.86
CA THR A 64 -2.89 -13.55 -13.03
C THR A 64 -2.59 -12.24 -13.76
N LEU A 65 -2.48 -11.16 -12.99
CA LEU A 65 -1.92 -9.89 -13.40
C LEU A 65 -0.86 -9.47 -12.36
N PRO A 66 0.13 -8.66 -12.73
CA PRO A 66 1.02 -8.06 -11.75
C PRO A 66 0.23 -7.26 -10.72
N THR A 67 0.67 -7.32 -9.46
CA THR A 67 0.06 -6.55 -8.38
C THR A 67 1.10 -5.74 -7.63
N LEU A 68 0.70 -4.60 -7.07
CA LEU A 68 1.54 -3.74 -6.26
C LEU A 68 0.71 -3.10 -5.14
N GLY A 69 1.28 -2.97 -3.94
CA GLY A 69 0.60 -2.30 -2.85
C GLY A 69 1.50 -1.93 -1.68
N ASP A 70 1.03 -0.97 -0.88
CA ASP A 70 1.74 -0.50 0.31
C ASP A 70 1.49 -1.37 1.57
N GLY A 71 0.70 -2.43 1.46
CA GLY A 71 0.45 -3.39 2.52
C GLY A 71 0.75 -4.82 2.12
N ARG A 72 0.34 -5.77 2.96
CA ARG A 72 0.36 -7.20 2.67
C ARG A 72 -0.85 -7.57 1.82
N GLN A 73 -0.68 -8.57 0.97
CA GLN A 73 -1.75 -9.13 0.14
C GLN A 73 -1.80 -10.64 0.34
N SER A 74 -3.00 -11.18 0.48
CA SER A 74 -3.22 -12.62 0.63
C SER A 74 -3.19 -13.33 -0.72
N GLY A 75 -2.71 -14.58 -0.76
CA GLY A 75 -2.83 -15.46 -1.92
C GLY A 75 -2.06 -15.02 -3.18
N THR A 76 -0.99 -14.26 -3.03
CA THR A 76 -0.21 -13.69 -4.16
C THR A 76 0.83 -14.64 -4.75
N SER A 77 0.90 -15.88 -4.31
CA SER A 77 1.96 -16.83 -4.69
C SER A 77 1.99 -17.19 -6.18
N GLU A 78 0.91 -16.97 -6.90
CA GLU A 78 0.83 -17.24 -8.35
C GLU A 78 0.94 -15.97 -9.21
N SER A 79 0.88 -14.79 -8.61
CA SER A 79 0.98 -13.51 -9.31
C SER A 79 2.34 -12.86 -9.08
N PRO A 80 2.91 -12.17 -10.07
CA PRO A 80 4.04 -11.27 -9.84
C PRO A 80 3.59 -10.13 -8.91
N SER A 81 3.97 -10.19 -7.63
CA SER A 81 3.46 -9.26 -6.62
C SER A 81 4.58 -8.48 -5.95
N ILE A 82 4.39 -7.17 -5.83
CA ILE A 82 5.26 -6.26 -5.10
C ILE A 82 4.47 -5.72 -3.93
N LEU A 83 4.85 -6.14 -2.73
CA LEU A 83 4.17 -5.85 -1.49
C LEU A 83 4.97 -4.85 -0.67
N ASN A 84 4.31 -4.22 0.30
CA ASN A 84 4.96 -3.39 1.31
C ASN A 84 5.75 -2.22 0.70
N VAL A 85 5.19 -1.57 -0.32
CA VAL A 85 5.77 -0.35 -0.90
C VAL A 85 5.82 0.73 0.17
N SER A 86 7.00 1.30 0.36
CA SER A 86 7.28 2.25 1.44
C SER A 86 8.03 3.48 0.90
N PRO A 87 7.79 4.67 1.43
CA PRO A 87 6.77 5.00 2.44
C PRO A 87 5.34 4.75 1.93
N GLU A 88 4.43 4.33 2.84
CA GLU A 88 3.05 4.03 2.48
C GLU A 88 2.26 5.28 2.04
N SER A 89 1.21 5.08 1.27
CA SER A 89 0.36 6.17 0.76
C SER A 89 -0.35 6.96 1.88
N ALA A 90 -0.68 6.31 3.00
CA ALA A 90 -1.37 6.93 4.13
C ALA A 90 -0.56 8.04 4.83
N ILE A 91 0.75 8.09 4.63
CA ILE A 91 1.63 9.16 5.12
C ILE A 91 2.22 10.03 4.01
N GLY A 92 1.72 9.87 2.78
CA GLY A 92 2.16 10.68 1.63
C GLY A 92 3.25 10.04 0.78
N GLY A 93 3.46 8.72 0.88
CA GLY A 93 4.36 7.99 -0.02
C GLY A 93 3.94 8.11 -1.49
N ASP A 94 4.87 7.88 -2.40
CA ASP A 94 4.69 8.16 -3.83
C ASP A 94 3.58 7.35 -4.50
N LEU A 95 3.18 6.21 -3.94
CA LEU A 95 2.01 5.48 -4.40
C LEU A 95 0.72 6.32 -4.34
N LEU A 96 0.66 7.32 -3.45
CA LEU A 96 -0.50 8.20 -3.29
C LEU A 96 -0.79 9.05 -4.55
N ILE A 97 0.23 9.42 -5.32
CA ILE A 97 0.08 10.27 -6.50
C ILE A 97 -0.17 9.50 -7.79
N VAL A 98 -0.04 8.17 -7.78
CA VAL A 98 -0.31 7.34 -8.95
C VAL A 98 -1.81 7.33 -9.26
N GLN A 99 -2.16 7.42 -10.53
CA GLN A 99 -3.54 7.44 -11.02
C GLN A 99 -3.80 6.26 -11.95
N THR A 100 -5.05 5.81 -12.02
CA THR A 100 -5.45 4.80 -13.01
C THR A 100 -5.19 5.33 -14.42
N GLY A 101 -4.53 4.51 -15.25
CA GLY A 101 -4.08 4.85 -16.59
C GLY A 101 -2.62 5.31 -16.69
N ASP A 102 -1.97 5.60 -15.57
CA ASP A 102 -0.54 5.90 -15.57
C ASP A 102 0.28 4.70 -16.02
N LYS A 103 1.37 4.97 -16.74
CA LYS A 103 2.30 3.93 -17.15
C LYS A 103 3.38 3.75 -16.08
N ILE A 104 3.54 2.50 -15.65
CA ILE A 104 4.52 2.08 -14.65
C ILE A 104 5.55 1.19 -15.33
N LYS A 105 6.83 1.46 -15.11
CA LYS A 105 7.94 0.60 -15.51
C LYS A 105 8.50 -0.12 -14.30
N ILE A 106 8.64 -1.43 -14.41
CA ILE A 106 9.20 -2.28 -13.35
C ILE A 106 10.45 -2.96 -13.89
N ASP A 107 11.57 -2.76 -13.19
CA ASP A 107 12.83 -3.42 -13.46
C ASP A 107 13.28 -4.22 -12.23
N LEU A 108 13.06 -5.53 -12.28
CA LEU A 108 13.41 -6.45 -11.20
C LEU A 108 14.92 -6.60 -11.03
N ASN A 109 15.72 -6.39 -12.09
CA ASN A 109 17.17 -6.52 -12.01
C ASN A 109 17.78 -5.34 -11.24
N SER A 110 17.32 -4.12 -11.53
CA SER A 110 17.73 -2.92 -10.82
C SER A 110 16.93 -2.67 -9.53
N ARG A 111 15.91 -3.49 -9.26
CA ARG A 111 14.97 -3.35 -8.10
C ARG A 111 14.31 -1.98 -8.08
N ARG A 112 13.83 -1.55 -9.24
CA ARG A 112 13.30 -0.19 -9.44
C ARG A 112 11.90 -0.24 -10.03
N ILE A 113 11.07 0.71 -9.57
CA ILE A 113 9.74 0.99 -10.11
C ILE A 113 9.69 2.47 -10.44
N ASP A 114 9.34 2.80 -11.67
CA ASP A 114 9.24 4.17 -12.14
C ASP A 114 7.81 4.48 -12.59
N LEU A 115 7.31 5.63 -12.17
CA LEU A 115 6.11 6.25 -12.73
C LEU A 115 6.52 7.07 -13.95
N LEU A 116 6.05 6.69 -15.13
CA LEU A 116 6.48 7.28 -16.41
C LEU A 116 5.66 8.54 -16.75
N ILE A 117 5.76 9.56 -15.92
CA ILE A 117 5.23 10.91 -16.15
C ILE A 117 6.36 11.93 -15.94
N SER A 118 6.14 13.18 -16.33
CA SER A 118 7.16 14.23 -16.17
C SER A 118 7.37 14.60 -14.69
N GLU A 119 8.58 15.06 -14.37
CA GLU A 119 8.89 15.56 -13.02
C GLU A 119 8.01 16.74 -12.62
N THR A 120 7.63 17.58 -13.58
CA THR A 120 6.69 18.68 -13.35
C THR A 120 5.31 18.18 -12.94
N GLU A 121 4.82 17.15 -13.57
CA GLU A 121 3.54 16.52 -13.23
C GLU A 121 3.61 15.82 -11.86
N ILE A 122 4.71 15.13 -11.54
CA ILE A 122 4.95 14.56 -10.21
C ILE A 122 4.85 15.65 -9.14
N ALA A 123 5.56 16.77 -9.34
CA ALA A 123 5.56 17.88 -8.39
C ALA A 123 4.17 18.52 -8.23
N GLU A 124 3.43 18.66 -9.33
CA GLU A 124 2.06 19.19 -9.30
C GLU A 124 1.10 18.23 -8.58
N ARG A 125 1.17 16.94 -8.88
CA ARG A 125 0.34 15.93 -8.20
C ARG A 125 0.65 15.89 -6.70
N LYS A 126 1.94 15.89 -6.29
CA LYS A 126 2.34 15.96 -4.87
C LYS A 126 1.78 17.18 -4.16
N LYS A 127 1.77 18.33 -4.82
CA LYS A 127 1.24 19.59 -4.26
C LYS A 127 -0.30 19.55 -4.08
N ASN A 128 -1.01 18.91 -5.00
CA ASN A 128 -2.47 18.92 -5.04
C ASN A 128 -3.10 17.72 -4.32
N THR A 129 -2.36 16.64 -4.10
CA THR A 129 -2.87 15.44 -3.44
C THR A 129 -2.84 15.61 -1.93
N LYS A 130 -3.96 15.32 -1.28
CA LYS A 130 -4.09 15.35 0.18
C LYS A 130 -3.95 13.95 0.75
N ILE A 131 -3.22 13.84 1.85
CA ILE A 131 -3.17 12.60 2.63
C ILE A 131 -4.58 12.26 3.12
N PRO A 132 -5.07 11.03 2.90
CA PRO A 132 -6.40 10.63 3.31
C PRO A 132 -6.56 10.71 4.84
N VAL A 133 -7.70 11.24 5.29
CA VAL A 133 -8.08 11.16 6.70
C VAL A 133 -8.86 9.88 6.89
N LEU A 134 -8.26 8.95 7.62
CA LEU A 134 -8.89 7.67 7.93
C LEU A 134 -9.91 7.86 9.05
N LYS A 135 -11.10 7.31 8.86
CA LYS A 135 -12.25 7.45 9.78
C LYS A 135 -12.59 6.09 10.41
N ASN A 136 -13.42 6.14 11.46
CA ASN A 136 -14.06 4.96 12.07
C ASN A 136 -13.06 3.91 12.60
N GLN A 137 -11.97 4.34 13.21
CA GLN A 137 -11.00 3.45 13.82
C GLN A 137 -11.32 3.19 15.30
N THR A 138 -11.02 2.00 15.79
CA THR A 138 -11.07 1.71 17.22
C THR A 138 -9.97 2.47 17.97
N PRO A 139 -10.11 2.73 19.30
CA PRO A 139 -9.06 3.35 20.08
C PRO A 139 -7.70 2.64 19.96
N TRP A 140 -7.70 1.31 19.88
CA TRP A 140 -6.48 0.52 19.74
C TRP A 140 -5.80 0.72 18.36
N GLN A 141 -6.58 0.81 17.30
CA GLN A 141 -6.06 1.12 15.97
C GLN A 141 -5.48 2.54 15.90
N GLU A 142 -6.11 3.51 16.57
CA GLU A 142 -5.57 4.87 16.66
C GLU A 142 -4.25 4.94 17.45
N ILE A 143 -4.11 4.17 18.54
CA ILE A 143 -2.86 4.03 19.28
C ILE A 143 -1.78 3.42 18.37
N SER A 144 -2.08 2.30 17.71
CA SER A 144 -1.16 1.63 16.79
C SER A 144 -0.70 2.57 15.69
N ARG A 145 -1.63 3.27 15.03
CA ARG A 145 -1.34 4.22 13.95
C ARG A 145 -0.40 5.35 14.37
N LYS A 146 -0.56 5.86 15.58
CA LYS A 146 0.29 6.95 16.10
C LYS A 146 1.68 6.52 16.49
N MET A 147 1.87 5.23 16.72
CA MET A 147 3.11 4.68 17.27
C MET A 147 3.87 3.78 16.32
N VAL A 148 3.27 3.38 15.21
CA VAL A 148 3.92 2.47 14.26
C VAL A 148 4.82 3.24 13.29
N GLY A 149 6.06 2.76 13.11
CA GLY A 149 6.96 3.22 12.07
C GLY A 149 6.61 2.67 10.70
N GLN A 150 7.41 3.04 9.70
CA GLN A 150 7.23 2.60 8.34
C GLN A 150 7.92 1.26 8.06
N LEU A 151 7.55 0.64 6.94
CA LEU A 151 8.04 -0.69 6.56
C LEU A 151 9.55 -0.74 6.33
N GLU A 152 10.14 0.33 5.78
CA GLU A 152 11.58 0.45 5.59
C GLU A 152 12.39 0.47 6.89
N THR A 153 11.74 0.81 8.01
CA THR A 153 12.31 0.77 9.37
C THR A 153 11.80 -0.41 10.19
N GLY A 154 11.07 -1.36 9.57
CA GLY A 154 10.60 -2.59 10.20
C GLY A 154 9.17 -2.53 10.73
N ALA A 155 8.44 -1.44 10.56
CA ALA A 155 7.05 -1.24 11.03
C ALA A 155 6.87 -1.58 12.53
N CYS A 156 7.89 -1.31 13.34
CA CYS A 156 7.85 -1.50 14.79
C CYS A 156 7.08 -0.37 15.46
N LEU A 157 6.59 -0.63 16.67
CA LEU A 157 6.06 0.43 17.52
C LEU A 157 7.23 1.30 18.02
N GLU A 158 7.21 2.58 17.70
CA GLU A 158 8.25 3.54 18.06
C GLU A 158 8.11 4.00 19.53
N THR A 159 8.15 3.03 20.44
CA THR A 159 7.99 3.26 21.89
C THR A 159 9.31 3.28 22.65
N GLU A 160 10.43 3.00 21.98
CA GLU A 160 11.72 2.84 22.63
C GLU A 160 12.16 4.10 23.40
N SER A 161 12.09 5.26 22.76
CA SER A 161 12.44 6.53 23.39
C SER A 161 11.57 6.82 24.61
N LEU A 162 10.26 6.58 24.52
CA LEU A 162 9.33 6.76 25.61
C LEU A 162 9.63 5.79 26.78
N TYR A 163 9.96 4.53 26.46
CA TYR A 163 10.32 3.55 27.47
C TYR A 163 11.63 3.91 28.18
N LEU A 164 12.63 4.34 27.43
CA LEU A 164 13.91 4.79 28.00
C LEU A 164 13.75 6.01 28.91
N ASP A 165 12.94 6.97 28.50
CA ASP A 165 12.64 8.15 29.32
C ASP A 165 11.93 7.78 30.61
N ILE A 166 10.95 6.88 30.55
CA ILE A 166 10.24 6.39 31.75
C ILE A 166 11.19 5.64 32.68
N THR A 167 12.01 4.73 32.15
CA THR A 167 12.98 3.96 32.97
C THR A 167 14.04 4.85 33.61
N ASN A 168 14.54 5.83 32.88
CA ASN A 168 15.55 6.77 33.37
C ASN A 168 15.01 7.72 34.45
N THR A 169 13.71 8.09 34.34
CA THR A 169 13.10 9.07 35.25
C THR A 169 12.34 8.42 36.42
N LYS A 170 11.75 7.25 36.22
CA LYS A 170 10.86 6.59 37.19
C LYS A 170 11.34 5.20 37.63
N GLY A 171 12.47 4.75 37.09
CA GLY A 171 13.00 3.42 37.35
C GLY A 171 12.28 2.30 36.60
N MET A 172 12.68 1.05 36.89
CA MET A 172 12.11 -0.13 36.25
C MET A 172 10.61 -0.29 36.57
N PRO A 173 9.81 -0.80 35.61
CA PRO A 173 8.41 -1.10 35.87
C PRO A 173 8.23 -2.04 37.06
N ARG A 174 7.12 -1.90 37.75
CA ARG A 174 6.78 -2.81 38.87
C ARG A 174 6.57 -4.22 38.35
N HIS A 175 7.08 -5.20 39.10
CA HIS A 175 6.76 -6.60 38.84
C HIS A 175 5.30 -6.88 39.17
N SER A 176 4.66 -7.72 38.33
CA SER A 176 3.26 -8.12 38.51
C SER A 176 3.09 -9.40 39.32
N HIS A 177 4.14 -9.90 39.96
CA HIS A 177 4.16 -11.12 40.77
C HIS A 177 3.94 -10.82 42.22
#